data_a8dcc85e4508ea6f55f968959ee35a64
#
_entry.id   a8dcc85e4508ea6f55f968959ee35a64
#
_cell.length_a   1.000
_cell.length_b   1.000
_cell.length_c   1.000
_cell.angle_alpha   90.00
_cell.angle_beta   90.00
_cell.angle_gamma   90.00
#
_symmetry.space_group_name_H-M   'P 1'
#
loop_
_entity.id
_entity.type
_entity.pdbx_description
1 polymer ?
#
loop_
_entity_poly.entity_id
_entity_poly.type
_entity_poly.pdbx_seq_one_letter_code
_entity_poly.pdbx_strand_id
1 'polypeptide(L)'
;MYKRQIISIFIHQGYQWFLLRSYQVGDLTKVYPIARGTGPLITTFISILFLGVVLDKFVIFSILLLCFGIFLLGANNYKKSNLNEIKYPLITGVFIGSYSLIDGYGARISESAISFMSWSFLINALIFPFVLGIIGEKKVLQRVYNEGKKIFIYGVTLSYASYALVVWAFTKAPIPVVTSLRETSILLSIFIGYFLLKEKMNLLKISSIVIILIGVIGIKLF
;
A
#
# COMPACT_ATOMS: atom_id res chain seq x y z
N MET A 1 -7.10 23.20 -2.31
CA MET A 1 -7.02 21.99 -3.14
C MET A 1 -5.60 21.73 -3.62
N TYR A 2 -4.97 22.60 -4.41
CA TYR A 2 -3.63 22.40 -5.01
C TYR A 2 -2.49 22.08 -4.03
N LYS A 3 -2.42 22.75 -2.86
CA LYS A 3 -1.36 22.49 -1.87
C LYS A 3 -1.29 21.02 -1.42
N ARG A 4 -2.44 20.37 -1.24
CA ARG A 4 -2.49 18.96 -0.80
C ARG A 4 -2.12 18.00 -1.93
N GLN A 5 -2.47 18.32 -3.19
CA GLN A 5 -2.00 17.55 -4.34
C GLN A 5 -0.48 17.60 -4.45
N ILE A 6 0.14 18.78 -4.28
CA ILE A 6 1.60 18.92 -4.30
C ILE A 6 2.25 18.07 -3.20
N ILE A 7 1.74 18.14 -1.97
CA ILE A 7 2.26 17.32 -0.85
C ILE A 7 2.07 15.83 -1.15
N SER A 8 0.89 15.42 -1.64
CA SER A 8 0.61 14.03 -2.03
C SER A 8 1.63 13.53 -3.05
N ILE A 9 1.93 14.33 -4.10
CA ILE A 9 2.89 13.97 -5.14
C ILE A 9 4.27 13.71 -4.54
N PHE A 10 4.78 14.59 -3.68
CA PHE A 10 6.09 14.39 -3.05
C PHE A 10 6.13 13.12 -2.19
N ILE A 11 5.05 12.83 -1.46
CA ILE A 11 4.97 11.63 -0.64
C ILE A 11 4.87 10.38 -1.53
N HIS A 12 4.14 10.42 -2.64
CA HIS A 12 4.11 9.34 -3.61
C HIS A 12 5.48 9.08 -4.27
N GLN A 13 6.25 10.13 -4.56
CA GLN A 13 7.63 9.97 -5.06
C GLN A 13 8.52 9.29 -4.01
N GLY A 14 8.43 9.70 -2.75
CA GLY A 14 9.12 9.04 -1.64
C GLY A 14 8.71 7.57 -1.49
N TYR A 15 7.41 7.28 -1.55
CA TYR A 15 6.89 5.92 -1.56
C TYR A 15 7.50 5.08 -2.68
N GLN A 16 7.47 5.56 -3.92
CA GLN A 16 7.99 4.84 -5.08
C GLN A 16 9.51 4.60 -4.97
N TRP A 17 10.26 5.60 -4.51
CA TRP A 17 11.68 5.47 -4.26
C TRP A 17 12.02 4.38 -3.24
N PHE A 18 11.41 4.46 -2.05
CA PHE A 18 11.68 3.49 -1.00
C PHE A 18 11.17 2.09 -1.33
N LEU A 19 10.08 1.98 -2.08
CA LEU A 19 9.58 0.71 -2.59
C LEU A 19 10.59 0.05 -3.55
N LEU A 20 11.13 0.80 -4.51
CA LEU A 20 12.16 0.30 -5.41
C LEU A 20 13.40 -0.14 -4.64
N ARG A 21 13.87 0.67 -3.66
CA ARG A 21 14.99 0.30 -2.79
C ARG A 21 14.70 -0.95 -1.97
N SER A 22 13.48 -1.11 -1.48
CA SER A 22 13.06 -2.30 -0.74
C SER A 22 13.21 -3.57 -1.57
N TYR A 23 12.77 -3.53 -2.83
CA TYR A 23 12.88 -4.68 -3.74
C TYR A 23 14.29 -4.94 -4.27
N GLN A 24 15.18 -3.95 -4.21
CA GLN A 24 16.60 -4.14 -4.56
C GLN A 24 17.37 -4.89 -3.47
N VAL A 25 16.95 -4.79 -2.21
CA VAL A 25 17.68 -5.36 -1.07
C VAL A 25 17.01 -6.58 -0.43
N GLY A 26 15.72 -6.79 -0.68
CA GLY A 26 14.96 -7.87 -0.04
C GLY A 26 13.98 -8.56 -0.98
N ASP A 27 13.63 -9.80 -0.63
CA ASP A 27 12.67 -10.61 -1.36
C ASP A 27 11.24 -10.07 -1.24
N LEU A 28 10.46 -10.22 -2.31
CA LEU A 28 9.04 -9.81 -2.37
C LEU A 28 8.23 -10.36 -1.20
N THR A 29 8.45 -11.63 -0.84
CA THR A 29 7.74 -12.34 0.23
C THR A 29 7.99 -11.76 1.63
N LYS A 30 9.04 -10.94 1.79
CA LYS A 30 9.40 -10.24 3.03
C LYS A 30 9.02 -8.75 2.95
N VAL A 31 9.45 -8.08 1.89
CA VAL A 31 9.27 -6.65 1.67
C VAL A 31 7.79 -6.28 1.63
N TYR A 32 6.99 -7.04 0.88
CA TYR A 32 5.59 -6.75 0.66
C TYR A 32 4.75 -6.78 1.97
N PRO A 33 4.81 -7.82 2.82
CA PRO A 33 4.08 -7.83 4.08
C PRO A 33 4.49 -6.70 5.04
N ILE A 34 5.79 -6.38 5.13
CA ILE A 34 6.26 -5.30 6.02
C ILE A 34 5.67 -3.96 5.57
N ALA A 35 5.81 -3.61 4.28
CA ALA A 35 5.32 -2.34 3.76
C ALA A 35 3.78 -2.23 3.89
N ARG A 36 3.07 -3.31 3.57
CA ARG A 36 1.61 -3.35 3.57
C ARG A 36 1.02 -3.40 4.98
N GLY A 37 1.63 -4.12 5.92
CA GLY A 37 1.18 -4.13 7.33
C GLY A 37 1.44 -2.81 8.05
N THR A 38 2.50 -2.08 7.68
CA THR A 38 2.84 -0.79 8.30
C THR A 38 1.86 0.32 7.88
N GLY A 39 1.37 0.33 6.64
CA GLY A 39 0.47 1.38 6.13
C GLY A 39 -0.77 1.62 7.00
N PRO A 40 -1.62 0.61 7.25
CA PRO A 40 -2.80 0.76 8.12
C PRO A 40 -2.47 1.14 9.56
N LEU A 41 -1.34 0.68 10.12
CA LEU A 41 -0.90 1.09 11.46
C LEU A 41 -0.62 2.59 11.52
N ILE A 42 0.11 3.11 10.53
CA ILE A 42 0.43 4.55 10.46
C ILE A 42 -0.83 5.37 10.24
N THR A 43 -1.74 4.97 9.34
CA THR A 43 -3.02 5.68 9.14
C THR A 43 -3.85 5.70 10.40
N THR A 44 -3.94 4.58 11.12
CA THR A 44 -4.71 4.48 12.37
C THR A 44 -4.08 5.35 13.46
N PHE A 45 -2.77 5.23 13.66
CA PHE A 45 -2.04 6.00 14.66
C PHE A 45 -2.18 7.51 14.45
N ILE A 46 -1.91 7.99 13.23
CA ILE A 46 -2.01 9.42 12.92
C ILE A 46 -3.47 9.90 13.01
N SER A 47 -4.44 9.10 12.55
CA SER A 47 -5.85 9.49 12.59
C SER A 47 -6.37 9.67 14.03
N ILE A 48 -6.00 8.78 14.94
CA ILE A 48 -6.45 8.86 16.33
C ILE A 48 -5.73 9.99 17.08
N LEU A 49 -4.40 10.05 16.99
CA LEU A 49 -3.62 10.97 17.85
C LEU A 49 -3.61 12.41 17.34
N PHE A 50 -3.58 12.62 16.03
CA PHE A 50 -3.39 13.96 15.45
C PHE A 50 -4.61 14.51 14.74
N LEU A 51 -5.53 13.64 14.29
CA LEU A 51 -6.69 14.07 13.52
C LEU A 51 -8.01 13.91 14.26
N GLY A 52 -7.95 13.44 15.52
CA GLY A 52 -9.12 13.31 16.40
C GLY A 52 -10.19 12.33 15.88
N VAL A 53 -9.81 11.37 15.01
CA VAL A 53 -10.75 10.38 14.53
C VAL A 53 -11.07 9.38 15.62
N VAL A 54 -12.34 9.30 16.00
CA VAL A 54 -12.82 8.32 16.99
C VAL A 54 -13.16 7.02 16.25
N LEU A 55 -12.50 5.93 16.63
CA LEU A 55 -12.77 4.58 16.16
C LEU A 55 -13.20 3.73 17.36
N ASP A 56 -14.12 2.80 17.13
CA ASP A 56 -14.47 1.82 18.14
C ASP A 56 -13.25 0.97 18.54
N LYS A 57 -13.19 0.56 19.82
CA LYS A 57 -12.07 -0.24 20.35
C LYS A 57 -11.93 -1.59 19.64
N PHE A 58 -13.06 -2.21 19.25
CA PHE A 58 -13.05 -3.46 18.50
C PHE A 58 -12.53 -3.27 17.07
N VAL A 59 -12.83 -2.13 16.43
CA VAL A 59 -12.27 -1.77 15.13
C VAL A 59 -10.75 -1.60 15.23
N ILE A 60 -10.26 -0.89 16.24
CA ILE A 60 -8.82 -0.69 16.47
C ILE A 60 -8.15 -2.06 16.68
N PHE A 61 -8.70 -2.91 17.56
CA PHE A 61 -8.18 -4.25 17.80
C PHE A 61 -8.15 -5.09 16.53
N SER A 62 -9.20 -5.02 15.72
CA SER A 62 -9.31 -5.75 14.45
C SER A 62 -8.27 -5.29 13.42
N ILE A 63 -7.98 -3.98 13.36
CA ILE A 63 -6.90 -3.43 12.52
C ILE A 63 -5.54 -3.94 12.99
N LEU A 64 -5.28 -3.92 14.29
CA LEU A 64 -4.03 -4.44 14.86
C LEU A 64 -3.86 -5.95 14.58
N LEU A 65 -4.93 -6.73 14.72
CA LEU A 65 -4.94 -8.15 14.44
C LEU A 65 -4.66 -8.44 12.95
N LEU A 66 -5.30 -7.69 12.05
CA LEU A 66 -5.06 -7.77 10.61
C LEU A 66 -3.59 -7.48 10.29
N CYS A 67 -3.04 -6.39 10.80
CA CYS A 67 -1.64 -6.03 10.58
C CYS A 67 -0.68 -7.10 11.15
N PHE A 68 -0.99 -7.64 12.32
CA PHE A 68 -0.21 -8.74 12.90
C PHE A 68 -0.20 -9.98 12.00
N GLY A 69 -1.36 -10.38 11.46
CA GLY A 69 -1.44 -11.48 10.48
C GLY A 69 -0.61 -11.22 9.22
N ILE A 70 -0.57 -9.98 8.73
CA ILE A 70 0.24 -9.59 7.59
C ILE A 70 1.75 -9.69 7.92
N PHE A 71 2.19 -9.20 9.07
CA PHE A 71 3.58 -9.33 9.49
C PHE A 71 3.99 -10.79 9.71
N LEU A 72 3.09 -11.59 10.28
CA LEU A 72 3.33 -13.02 10.50
C LEU A 72 3.54 -13.76 9.15
N LEU A 73 2.83 -13.36 8.10
CA LEU A 73 3.02 -13.92 6.75
C LEU A 73 4.46 -13.74 6.26
N GLY A 74 5.09 -12.60 6.56
CA GLY A 74 6.49 -12.32 6.24
C GLY A 74 7.50 -13.01 7.17
N ALA A 75 7.10 -13.43 8.36
CA ALA A 75 8.01 -13.84 9.46
C ALA A 75 8.90 -15.04 9.13
N ASN A 76 8.46 -15.94 8.26
CA ASN A 76 9.23 -17.13 7.88
C ASN A 76 10.60 -16.81 7.24
N ASN A 77 10.77 -15.58 6.74
CA ASN A 77 11.95 -15.17 5.99
C ASN A 77 12.89 -14.23 6.78
N TYR A 78 12.60 -13.97 8.09
CA TYR A 78 13.40 -13.01 8.88
C TYR A 78 14.71 -13.56 9.43
N LYS A 79 14.92 -14.87 9.49
CA LYS A 79 16.05 -15.52 10.18
C LYS A 79 17.47 -15.09 9.72
N LYS A 80 17.60 -14.42 8.56
CA LYS A 80 18.88 -13.90 8.03
C LYS A 80 18.73 -12.51 7.40
N SER A 81 17.94 -11.62 8.02
CA SER A 81 17.66 -10.31 7.43
C SER A 81 18.79 -9.32 7.70
N ASN A 82 19.24 -8.64 6.66
CA ASN A 82 20.00 -7.41 6.79
C ASN A 82 19.06 -6.28 7.28
N LEU A 83 19.56 -5.35 8.08
CA LEU A 83 18.79 -4.22 8.61
C LEU A 83 18.04 -3.44 7.51
N ASN A 84 18.64 -3.28 6.34
CA ASN A 84 18.06 -2.57 5.21
C ASN A 84 16.82 -3.27 4.61
N GLU A 85 16.75 -4.61 4.70
CA GLU A 85 15.60 -5.41 4.24
C GLU A 85 14.33 -5.20 5.11
N ILE A 86 14.51 -4.63 6.30
CA ILE A 86 13.42 -4.25 7.20
C ILE A 86 13.17 -2.76 7.16
N LYS A 87 14.24 -1.96 7.18
CA LYS A 87 14.17 -0.50 7.25
C LYS A 87 13.46 0.12 6.05
N TYR A 88 13.84 -0.26 4.83
CA TYR A 88 13.24 0.33 3.63
C TYR A 88 11.75 -0.01 3.48
N PRO A 89 11.28 -1.26 3.67
CA PRO A 89 9.85 -1.55 3.67
C PRO A 89 9.06 -0.84 4.77
N LEU A 90 9.62 -0.68 5.98
CA LEU A 90 8.98 0.10 7.04
C LEU A 90 8.78 1.56 6.62
N ILE A 91 9.83 2.19 6.07
CA ILE A 91 9.75 3.56 5.55
C ILE A 91 8.71 3.62 4.41
N THR A 92 8.71 2.65 3.51
CA THR A 92 7.69 2.53 2.46
C THR A 92 6.28 2.51 3.05
N GLY A 93 6.05 1.73 4.12
CA GLY A 93 4.77 1.68 4.83
C GLY A 93 4.38 3.00 5.50
N VAL A 94 5.34 3.74 6.05
CA VAL A 94 5.10 5.11 6.56
C VAL A 94 4.61 6.02 5.44
N PHE A 95 5.26 5.98 4.27
CA PHE A 95 4.80 6.74 3.09
C PHE A 95 3.41 6.30 2.63
N ILE A 96 3.10 4.97 2.64
CA ILE A 96 1.77 4.44 2.32
C ILE A 96 0.70 5.04 3.23
N GLY A 97 0.93 5.02 4.55
CA GLY A 97 0.02 5.62 5.51
C GLY A 97 -0.14 7.12 5.31
N SER A 98 0.96 7.82 5.06
CA SER A 98 0.97 9.28 4.89
C SER A 98 0.21 9.73 3.63
N TYR A 99 0.50 9.14 2.46
CA TYR A 99 -0.23 9.53 1.25
C TYR A 99 -1.72 9.15 1.34
N SER A 100 -2.05 8.01 1.97
CA SER A 100 -3.45 7.61 2.15
C SER A 100 -4.25 8.62 2.96
N LEU A 101 -3.65 9.22 3.99
CA LEU A 101 -4.27 10.30 4.77
C LEU A 101 -4.45 11.56 3.93
N ILE A 102 -3.41 12.00 3.24
CA ILE A 102 -3.46 13.24 2.44
C ILE A 102 -4.44 13.11 1.29
N ASP A 103 -4.43 11.96 0.59
CA ASP A 103 -5.34 11.68 -0.52
C ASP A 103 -6.78 11.55 -0.02
N GLY A 104 -6.99 10.88 1.11
CA GLY A 104 -8.31 10.76 1.71
C GLY A 104 -8.90 12.10 2.14
N TYR A 105 -8.11 12.94 2.81
CA TYR A 105 -8.55 14.29 3.15
C TYR A 105 -8.67 15.19 1.91
N GLY A 106 -7.75 15.05 0.95
CA GLY A 106 -7.82 15.77 -0.31
C GLY A 106 -9.09 15.45 -1.10
N ALA A 107 -9.44 14.17 -1.19
CA ALA A 107 -10.64 13.70 -1.86
C ALA A 107 -11.93 14.20 -1.20
N ARG A 108 -11.98 14.28 0.14
CA ARG A 108 -13.16 14.76 0.90
C ARG A 108 -13.48 16.24 0.69
N ILE A 109 -12.45 17.07 0.46
CA ILE A 109 -12.62 18.51 0.25
C ILE A 109 -12.61 18.90 -1.23
N SER A 110 -12.37 17.97 -2.12
CA SER A 110 -12.49 18.20 -3.56
C SER A 110 -13.93 18.03 -4.00
N GLU A 111 -14.36 18.79 -5.02
CA GLU A 111 -15.68 18.61 -5.63
C GLU A 111 -15.85 17.20 -6.22
N SER A 112 -14.74 16.60 -6.67
CA SER A 112 -14.70 15.23 -7.20
C SER A 112 -13.44 14.51 -6.75
N ALA A 113 -13.62 13.41 -6.02
CA ALA A 113 -12.54 12.53 -5.58
C ALA A 113 -11.75 11.94 -6.76
N ILE A 114 -12.46 11.61 -7.85
CA ILE A 114 -11.85 11.07 -9.08
C ILE A 114 -11.00 12.14 -9.75
N SER A 115 -11.48 13.38 -9.87
CA SER A 115 -10.70 14.48 -10.45
C SER A 115 -9.45 14.78 -9.63
N PHE A 116 -9.56 14.78 -8.29
CA PHE A 116 -8.42 14.96 -7.39
C PHE A 116 -7.34 13.90 -7.64
N MET A 117 -7.74 12.64 -7.71
CA MET A 117 -6.84 11.52 -7.94
C MET A 117 -6.24 11.56 -9.35
N SER A 118 -7.04 11.82 -10.38
CA SER A 118 -6.58 11.85 -11.78
C SER A 118 -5.47 12.88 -11.99
N TRP A 119 -5.61 14.07 -11.43
CA TRP A 119 -4.57 15.09 -11.47
C TRP A 119 -3.31 14.64 -10.72
N SER A 120 -3.46 14.03 -9.54
CA SER A 120 -2.32 13.50 -8.78
C SER A 120 -1.56 12.41 -9.56
N PHE A 121 -2.28 11.52 -10.25
CA PHE A 121 -1.68 10.49 -11.11
C PHE A 121 -0.96 11.07 -12.32
N LEU A 122 -1.57 12.03 -13.02
CA LEU A 122 -0.95 12.67 -14.19
C LEU A 122 0.37 13.37 -13.82
N ILE A 123 0.35 14.17 -12.76
CA ILE A 123 1.55 14.89 -12.33
C ILE A 123 2.62 13.92 -11.84
N ASN A 124 2.22 12.87 -11.10
CA ASN A 124 3.13 11.83 -10.65
C ASN A 124 3.79 11.09 -11.82
N ALA A 125 3.01 10.75 -12.86
CA ALA A 125 3.50 10.13 -14.08
C ALA A 125 4.50 11.02 -14.86
N LEU A 126 4.34 12.34 -14.81
CA LEU A 126 5.27 13.29 -15.43
C LEU A 126 6.57 13.43 -14.63
N ILE A 127 6.49 13.44 -13.29
CA ILE A 127 7.66 13.67 -12.42
C ILE A 127 8.50 12.40 -12.25
N PHE A 128 7.88 11.23 -12.15
CA PHE A 128 8.59 9.98 -11.85
C PHE A 128 9.72 9.62 -12.84
N PRO A 129 9.56 9.80 -14.18
CA PRO A 129 10.67 9.59 -15.11
C PRO A 129 11.88 10.46 -14.85
N PHE A 130 11.71 11.71 -14.38
CA PHE A 130 12.82 12.57 -13.99
C PHE A 130 13.53 12.03 -12.75
N VAL A 131 12.77 11.55 -11.77
CA VAL A 131 13.31 10.89 -10.57
C VAL A 131 14.12 9.65 -10.97
N LEU A 132 13.60 8.79 -11.87
CA LEU A 132 14.35 7.65 -12.42
C LEU A 132 15.65 8.08 -13.11
N GLY A 133 15.61 9.17 -13.87
CA GLY A 133 16.79 9.75 -14.52
C GLY A 133 17.88 10.18 -13.54
N ILE A 134 17.51 10.80 -12.41
CA ILE A 134 18.41 11.21 -11.33
C ILE A 134 19.05 10.00 -10.64
N ILE A 135 18.29 8.90 -10.50
CA ILE A 135 18.78 7.64 -9.89
C ILE A 135 19.74 6.87 -10.81
N GLY A 136 19.84 7.27 -12.07
CA GLY A 136 20.67 6.58 -13.07
C GLY A 136 19.93 5.53 -13.89
N GLU A 137 18.61 5.34 -13.67
CA GLU A 137 17.76 4.36 -14.38
C GLU A 137 17.18 4.92 -15.70
N LYS A 138 18.05 5.49 -16.54
CA LYS A 138 17.65 6.20 -17.79
C LYS A 138 16.97 5.30 -18.85
N LYS A 139 17.17 3.98 -18.81
CA LYS A 139 16.68 3.06 -19.84
C LYS A 139 15.32 2.43 -19.51
N VAL A 140 14.71 2.76 -18.36
CA VAL A 140 13.45 2.11 -17.93
C VAL A 140 12.32 2.36 -18.95
N LEU A 141 12.14 3.61 -19.37
CA LEU A 141 11.10 3.95 -20.34
C LEU A 141 11.28 3.22 -21.68
N GLN A 142 12.54 3.09 -22.15
CA GLN A 142 12.84 2.38 -23.37
C GLN A 142 12.57 0.88 -23.24
N ARG A 143 12.90 0.26 -22.09
CA ARG A 143 12.57 -1.15 -21.82
C ARG A 143 11.06 -1.37 -21.75
N VAL A 144 10.33 -0.50 -21.06
CA VAL A 144 8.86 -0.56 -21.01
C VAL A 144 8.26 -0.48 -22.41
N TYR A 145 8.73 0.43 -23.25
CA TYR A 145 8.25 0.58 -24.62
C TYR A 145 8.53 -0.67 -25.49
N ASN A 146 9.74 -1.22 -25.39
CA ASN A 146 10.17 -2.33 -26.26
C ASN A 146 9.65 -3.69 -25.79
N GLU A 147 9.66 -3.94 -24.46
CA GLU A 147 9.46 -5.28 -23.91
C GLU A 147 8.22 -5.38 -23.01
N GLY A 148 7.78 -4.28 -22.42
CA GLY A 148 6.76 -4.25 -21.37
C GLY A 148 5.45 -3.56 -21.73
N LYS A 149 5.24 -3.10 -22.94
CA LYS A 149 4.10 -2.25 -23.34
C LYS A 149 2.73 -2.80 -22.93
N LYS A 150 2.47 -4.08 -23.17
CA LYS A 150 1.20 -4.73 -22.79
C LYS A 150 1.04 -4.77 -21.26
N ILE A 151 2.07 -5.25 -20.55
CA ILE A 151 2.07 -5.33 -19.09
C ILE A 151 1.90 -3.95 -18.46
N PHE A 152 2.55 -2.93 -19.02
CA PHE A 152 2.43 -1.55 -18.58
C PHE A 152 1.00 -1.03 -18.73
N ILE A 153 0.36 -1.20 -19.90
CA ILE A 153 -1.01 -0.74 -20.16
C ILE A 153 -1.99 -1.40 -19.18
N TYR A 154 -1.96 -2.73 -19.05
CA TYR A 154 -2.83 -3.46 -18.12
C TYR A 154 -2.55 -3.05 -16.66
N GLY A 155 -1.28 -2.98 -16.28
CA GLY A 155 -0.87 -2.61 -14.92
C GLY A 155 -1.32 -1.20 -14.54
N VAL A 156 -1.12 -0.22 -15.42
CA VAL A 156 -1.55 1.17 -15.18
C VAL A 156 -3.07 1.27 -15.09
N THR A 157 -3.81 0.65 -16.02
CA THR A 157 -5.28 0.70 -16.03
C THR A 157 -5.87 0.07 -14.76
N LEU A 158 -5.39 -1.12 -14.37
CA LEU A 158 -5.87 -1.81 -13.18
C LEU A 158 -5.47 -1.08 -11.90
N SER A 159 -4.25 -0.53 -11.83
CA SER A 159 -3.80 0.26 -10.69
C SER A 159 -4.62 1.54 -10.53
N TYR A 160 -4.87 2.25 -11.64
CA TYR A 160 -5.69 3.45 -11.63
C TYR A 160 -7.11 3.13 -11.17
N ALA A 161 -7.79 2.13 -11.75
CA ALA A 161 -9.14 1.74 -11.39
C ALA A 161 -9.23 1.31 -9.92
N SER A 162 -8.30 0.48 -9.47
CA SER A 162 -8.23 0.02 -8.08
C SER A 162 -8.06 1.20 -7.10
N TYR A 163 -7.15 2.12 -7.40
CA TYR A 163 -6.90 3.25 -6.52
C TYR A 163 -8.03 4.30 -6.56
N ALA A 164 -8.71 4.45 -7.69
CA ALA A 164 -9.91 5.29 -7.82
C ALA A 164 -11.01 4.82 -6.85
N LEU A 165 -11.24 3.52 -6.76
CA LEU A 165 -12.18 2.92 -5.81
C LEU A 165 -11.77 3.21 -4.36
N VAL A 166 -10.49 3.10 -4.04
CA VAL A 166 -9.96 3.38 -2.69
C VAL A 166 -10.17 4.86 -2.33
N VAL A 167 -9.81 5.78 -3.23
CA VAL A 167 -9.94 7.23 -2.99
C VAL A 167 -11.42 7.62 -2.88
N TRP A 168 -12.29 7.02 -3.68
CA TRP A 168 -13.73 7.17 -3.52
C TRP A 168 -14.21 6.65 -2.16
N ALA A 169 -13.76 5.47 -1.74
CA ALA A 169 -14.12 4.90 -0.44
C ALA A 169 -13.65 5.76 0.75
N PHE A 170 -12.53 6.48 0.63
CA PHE A 170 -12.09 7.45 1.64
C PHE A 170 -13.10 8.57 1.88
N THR A 171 -13.95 8.89 0.91
CA THR A 171 -15.04 9.87 1.09
C THR A 171 -16.24 9.30 1.84
N LYS A 172 -16.36 7.99 1.99
CA LYS A 172 -17.52 7.30 2.56
C LYS A 172 -17.26 6.69 3.94
N ALA A 173 -15.99 6.38 4.28
CA ALA A 173 -15.63 5.70 5.52
C ALA A 173 -14.35 6.28 6.13
N PRO A 174 -14.05 6.01 7.41
CA PRO A 174 -12.78 6.41 8.03
C PRO A 174 -11.58 5.87 7.25
N ILE A 175 -10.58 6.72 7.01
CA ILE A 175 -9.39 6.37 6.22
C ILE A 175 -8.67 5.13 6.77
N PRO A 176 -8.49 4.97 8.11
CA PRO A 176 -7.90 3.76 8.68
C PRO A 176 -8.67 2.47 8.33
N VAL A 177 -9.99 2.52 8.32
CA VAL A 177 -10.85 1.38 7.95
C VAL A 177 -10.64 1.01 6.49
N VAL A 178 -10.70 1.99 5.58
CA VAL A 178 -10.52 1.76 4.14
C VAL A 178 -9.11 1.24 3.84
N THR A 179 -8.06 1.82 4.45
CA THR A 179 -6.69 1.34 4.26
C THR A 179 -6.50 -0.08 4.75
N SER A 180 -7.11 -0.44 5.88
CA SER A 180 -7.03 -1.80 6.43
C SER A 180 -7.77 -2.80 5.54
N LEU A 181 -8.98 -2.48 5.09
CA LEU A 181 -9.74 -3.34 4.18
C LEU A 181 -9.05 -3.52 2.82
N ARG A 182 -8.32 -2.52 2.32
CA ARG A 182 -7.51 -2.65 1.10
C ARG A 182 -6.50 -3.79 1.19
N GLU A 183 -6.00 -4.09 2.38
CA GLU A 183 -5.01 -5.15 2.59
C GLU A 183 -5.59 -6.56 2.41
N THR A 184 -6.92 -6.73 2.28
CA THR A 184 -7.53 -8.02 1.90
C THR A 184 -7.03 -8.54 0.56
N SER A 185 -6.50 -7.68 -0.31
CA SER A 185 -5.83 -8.06 -1.56
C SER A 185 -4.66 -9.05 -1.36
N ILE A 186 -4.05 -9.07 -0.16
CA ILE A 186 -3.02 -10.06 0.20
C ILE A 186 -3.59 -11.49 0.16
N LEU A 187 -4.83 -11.68 0.60
CA LEU A 187 -5.48 -12.99 0.57
C LEU A 187 -5.63 -13.50 -0.87
N LEU A 188 -6.01 -12.61 -1.80
CA LEU A 188 -6.08 -12.94 -3.23
C LEU A 188 -4.69 -13.30 -3.78
N SER A 189 -3.66 -12.57 -3.39
CA SER A 189 -2.28 -12.86 -3.80
C SER A 189 -1.82 -14.24 -3.33
N ILE A 190 -2.15 -14.62 -2.09
CA ILE A 190 -1.83 -15.94 -1.54
C ILE A 190 -2.63 -17.03 -2.29
N PHE A 191 -3.91 -16.79 -2.57
CA PHE A 191 -4.75 -17.70 -3.34
C PHE A 191 -4.17 -17.96 -4.74
N ILE A 192 -3.78 -16.91 -5.45
CA ILE A 192 -3.12 -16.99 -6.75
C ILE A 192 -1.80 -17.77 -6.64
N GLY A 193 -0.97 -17.46 -5.64
CA GLY A 193 0.28 -18.17 -5.35
C GLY A 193 0.06 -19.68 -5.17
N TYR A 194 -0.94 -20.06 -4.39
CA TYR A 194 -1.25 -21.46 -4.16
C TYR A 194 -1.77 -22.19 -5.39
N PHE A 195 -2.81 -21.65 -6.06
CA PHE A 195 -3.50 -22.35 -7.16
C PHE A 195 -2.74 -22.27 -8.50
N LEU A 196 -2.20 -21.08 -8.84
CA LEU A 196 -1.55 -20.86 -10.14
C LEU A 196 -0.05 -21.15 -10.09
N LEU A 197 0.65 -20.72 -9.02
CA LEU A 197 2.09 -20.90 -8.90
C LEU A 197 2.49 -22.15 -8.14
N LYS A 198 1.50 -22.91 -7.62
CA LYS A 198 1.69 -24.15 -6.84
C LYS A 198 2.63 -23.99 -5.63
N GLU A 199 2.57 -22.81 -5.00
CA GLU A 199 3.35 -22.55 -3.80
C GLU A 199 2.92 -23.43 -2.64
N LYS A 200 3.88 -23.90 -1.84
CA LYS A 200 3.61 -24.72 -0.66
C LYS A 200 2.97 -23.87 0.44
N MET A 201 1.87 -24.37 0.98
CA MET A 201 1.23 -23.82 2.18
C MET A 201 1.87 -24.46 3.43
N ASN A 202 2.44 -23.64 4.28
CA ASN A 202 2.91 -24.07 5.59
C ASN A 202 1.94 -23.58 6.70
N LEU A 203 2.08 -24.11 7.89
CA LEU A 203 1.22 -23.78 9.03
C LEU A 203 1.20 -22.27 9.32
N LEU A 204 2.33 -21.59 9.16
CA LEU A 204 2.46 -20.17 9.39
C LEU A 204 1.69 -19.34 8.36
N LYS A 205 1.70 -19.73 7.07
CA LYS A 205 0.86 -19.08 6.04
C LYS A 205 -0.62 -19.27 6.35
N ILE A 206 -1.03 -20.48 6.75
CA ILE A 206 -2.43 -20.77 7.08
C ILE A 206 -2.89 -19.96 8.30
N SER A 207 -2.10 -19.94 9.38
CA SER A 207 -2.44 -19.13 10.57
C SER A 207 -2.50 -17.63 10.25
N SER A 208 -1.59 -17.12 9.42
CA SER A 208 -1.63 -15.72 8.96
C SER A 208 -2.93 -15.41 8.22
N ILE A 209 -3.37 -16.28 7.30
CA ILE A 209 -4.64 -16.11 6.56
C ILE A 209 -5.82 -16.04 7.53
N VAL A 210 -5.89 -16.97 8.48
CA VAL A 210 -6.97 -17.00 9.47
C VAL A 210 -7.00 -15.71 10.30
N ILE A 211 -5.84 -15.26 10.78
CA ILE A 211 -5.73 -14.03 11.57
C ILE A 211 -6.16 -12.81 10.75
N ILE A 212 -5.71 -12.70 9.49
CA ILE A 212 -6.12 -11.62 8.59
C ILE A 212 -7.64 -11.64 8.38
N LEU A 213 -8.23 -12.81 8.12
CA LEU A 213 -9.67 -12.95 7.94
C LEU A 213 -10.46 -12.52 9.18
N ILE A 214 -10.04 -12.93 10.38
CA ILE A 214 -10.66 -12.51 11.64
C ILE A 214 -10.59 -10.98 11.77
N GLY A 215 -9.42 -10.37 11.49
CA GLY A 215 -9.27 -8.92 11.50
C GLY A 215 -10.21 -8.21 10.53
N VAL A 216 -10.32 -8.70 9.28
CA VAL A 216 -11.24 -8.15 8.26
C VAL A 216 -12.70 -8.25 8.69
N ILE A 217 -13.10 -9.42 9.20
CA ILE A 217 -14.48 -9.63 9.68
C ILE A 217 -14.77 -8.69 10.85
N GLY A 218 -13.84 -8.56 11.80
CA GLY A 218 -14.00 -7.66 12.94
C GLY A 218 -14.15 -6.20 12.52
N ILE A 219 -13.39 -5.71 11.54
CA ILE A 219 -13.53 -4.34 11.01
C ILE A 219 -14.91 -4.11 10.37
N LYS A 220 -15.53 -5.16 9.80
CA LYS A 220 -16.81 -5.04 9.12
C LYS A 220 -18.01 -5.15 10.07
N LEU A 221 -17.87 -5.85 11.20
CA LEU A 221 -18.95 -6.10 12.14
C LEU A 221 -19.18 -4.95 13.11
N PHE A 222 -18.17 -4.15 13.36
CA PHE A 222 -18.15 -3.01 14.27
C PHE A 222 -17.81 -1.71 13.53
#